data_d7639a8e48f1cc97ea38855987b94382
#
_entry.id   d7639a8e48f1cc97ea38855987b94382
#
_cell.length_a   1.000
_cell.length_b   1.000
_cell.length_c   1.000
_cell.angle_alpha   90.00
_cell.angle_beta   90.00
_cell.angle_gamma   90.00
#
_symmetry.space_group_name_H-M   'P 1'
#
loop_
_entity.id
_entity.type
_entity.pdbx_description
1 polymer ?
#
loop_
_entity_poly.entity_id
_entity_poly.type
_entity_poly.pdbx_seq_one_letter_code
_entity_poly.pdbx_strand_id
1 'polypeptide(L)'
;MPSVSSISVGANFAGNYAHKARHEMNASIMRLSSGNRTLMGGDAGGGSLGNNLMARAKSHYVAARNAEDGISALLTAEAVANEVAALAYRLRELGIQADNDALLSSTDEAALDKEAALIGDTLEDIELEAKFNEEVLMLTTGNKTFAVGSGIDGTNAVSYTHLTLPTTPYV
;
A
#
# COMPACT_ATOMS: atom_id res chain seq x y z
N MET A 1 -51.61 55.33 -31.56
CA MET A 1 -51.80 54.36 -30.44
C MET A 1 -50.85 53.22 -30.68
N PRO A 2 -49.91 52.88 -29.80
CA PRO A 2 -49.13 51.67 -29.93
C PRO A 2 -50.09 50.48 -29.89
N SER A 3 -50.03 49.62 -30.90
CA SER A 3 -50.93 48.50 -30.99
C SER A 3 -50.64 47.52 -29.82
N VAL A 4 -51.69 46.88 -29.31
CA VAL A 4 -51.61 45.90 -28.21
C VAL A 4 -50.52 44.79 -28.50
N SER A 5 -50.26 44.52 -29.79
CA SER A 5 -49.22 43.62 -30.21
C SER A 5 -47.79 44.03 -29.88
N SER A 6 -47.45 45.32 -29.88
CA SER A 6 -46.13 45.82 -29.54
C SER A 6 -45.83 45.72 -28.05
N ILE A 7 -46.86 45.88 -27.21
CA ILE A 7 -46.75 45.72 -25.76
C ILE A 7 -46.56 44.24 -25.39
N SER A 8 -47.27 43.33 -26.05
CA SER A 8 -47.12 41.87 -25.82
C SER A 8 -45.76 41.34 -26.26
N VAL A 9 -45.21 41.86 -27.35
CA VAL A 9 -43.85 41.51 -27.81
C VAL A 9 -42.81 42.01 -26.82
N GLY A 10 -42.93 43.25 -26.31
CA GLY A 10 -42.02 43.78 -25.27
C GLY A 10 -42.06 42.98 -23.96
N ALA A 11 -43.29 42.59 -23.53
CA ALA A 11 -43.44 41.74 -22.32
C ALA A 11 -42.82 40.36 -22.49
N ASN A 12 -42.94 39.73 -23.66
CA ASN A 12 -42.31 38.44 -23.96
C ASN A 12 -40.79 38.56 -23.98
N PHE A 13 -40.21 39.59 -24.55
CA PHE A 13 -38.77 39.83 -24.50
C PHE A 13 -38.28 40.02 -23.07
N ALA A 14 -38.96 40.87 -22.26
CA ALA A 14 -38.61 41.07 -20.85
C ALA A 14 -38.68 39.74 -20.06
N GLY A 15 -39.71 38.92 -20.29
CA GLY A 15 -39.82 37.58 -19.69
C GLY A 15 -38.67 36.68 -20.05
N ASN A 16 -38.33 36.60 -21.33
CA ASN A 16 -37.18 35.75 -21.80
C ASN A 16 -35.86 36.23 -21.19
N TYR A 17 -35.58 37.50 -21.11
CA TYR A 17 -34.38 38.03 -20.46
C TYR A 17 -34.35 37.72 -18.97
N ALA A 18 -35.49 37.83 -18.29
CA ALA A 18 -35.61 37.49 -16.88
C ALA A 18 -35.36 35.99 -16.62
N HIS A 19 -35.89 35.12 -17.48
CA HIS A 19 -35.62 33.68 -17.41
C HIS A 19 -34.15 33.35 -17.66
N LYS A 20 -33.53 33.96 -18.66
CA LYS A 20 -32.09 33.79 -18.95
C LYS A 20 -31.24 34.25 -17.77
N ALA A 21 -31.51 35.45 -17.22
CA ALA A 21 -30.77 35.98 -16.07
C ALA A 21 -30.89 35.07 -14.82
N ARG A 22 -32.08 34.53 -14.55
CA ARG A 22 -32.27 33.54 -13.46
C ARG A 22 -31.50 32.25 -13.70
N HIS A 23 -31.46 31.75 -14.93
CA HIS A 23 -30.72 30.55 -15.28
C HIS A 23 -29.21 30.76 -15.07
N GLU A 24 -28.66 31.89 -15.52
CA GLU A 24 -27.24 32.23 -15.35
C GLU A 24 -26.89 32.46 -13.88
N MET A 25 -27.76 33.07 -13.11
CA MET A 25 -27.58 33.24 -11.67
C MET A 25 -27.56 31.89 -10.94
N ASN A 26 -28.54 31.02 -11.22
CA ASN A 26 -28.57 29.67 -10.63
C ASN A 26 -27.32 28.85 -10.98
N ALA A 27 -26.85 28.91 -12.23
CA ALA A 27 -25.63 28.28 -12.65
C ALA A 27 -24.41 28.83 -11.91
N SER A 28 -24.36 30.15 -11.66
CA SER A 28 -23.28 30.78 -10.91
C SER A 28 -23.30 30.38 -9.42
N ILE A 29 -24.49 30.34 -8.81
CA ILE A 29 -24.66 29.87 -7.43
C ILE A 29 -24.22 28.41 -7.29
N MET A 30 -24.62 27.54 -8.22
CA MET A 30 -24.18 26.11 -8.23
C MET A 30 -22.68 25.97 -8.36
N ARG A 31 -22.04 26.76 -9.24
CA ARG A 31 -20.57 26.76 -9.39
C ARG A 31 -19.87 27.21 -8.11
N LEU A 32 -20.38 28.25 -7.47
CA LEU A 32 -19.83 28.78 -6.22
C LEU A 32 -20.01 27.79 -5.06
N SER A 33 -21.18 27.15 -4.97
CA SER A 33 -21.48 26.19 -3.92
C SER A 33 -20.69 24.86 -4.08
N SER A 34 -20.50 24.36 -5.30
CA SER A 34 -19.78 23.11 -5.57
C SER A 34 -18.27 23.31 -5.71
N GLY A 35 -17.78 24.54 -5.88
CA GLY A 35 -16.40 24.85 -6.20
C GLY A 35 -15.95 24.39 -7.60
N ASN A 36 -16.87 23.83 -8.39
CA ASN A 36 -16.57 23.32 -9.72
C ASN A 36 -17.05 24.27 -10.82
N ARG A 37 -16.13 24.67 -11.71
CA ARG A 37 -16.44 25.52 -12.86
C ARG A 37 -17.31 24.82 -13.92
N THR A 38 -17.16 23.51 -14.07
CA THR A 38 -17.73 22.69 -15.15
C THR A 38 -18.99 21.94 -14.72
N LEU A 39 -19.98 22.67 -14.21
CA LEU A 39 -21.30 22.11 -13.93
C LEU A 39 -22.14 22.08 -15.22
N MET A 40 -22.91 21.02 -15.39
CA MET A 40 -23.94 20.86 -16.44
C MET A 40 -23.42 20.86 -17.89
N GLY A 41 -22.23 20.32 -18.17
CA GLY A 41 -21.80 20.10 -19.53
C GLY A 41 -21.32 21.34 -20.29
N GLY A 42 -21.16 22.48 -19.60
CA GLY A 42 -20.69 23.72 -20.22
C GLY A 42 -19.25 23.68 -20.75
N ASP A 43 -18.45 22.74 -20.28
CA ASP A 43 -17.11 22.44 -20.78
C ASP A 43 -16.84 20.95 -20.58
N ALA A 44 -17.31 20.13 -21.52
CA ALA A 44 -17.17 18.69 -21.46
C ALA A 44 -15.68 18.24 -21.49
N GLY A 45 -14.83 18.97 -22.22
CA GLY A 45 -13.40 18.71 -22.29
C GLY A 45 -12.70 18.95 -20.94
N GLY A 46 -12.92 20.09 -20.33
CA GLY A 46 -12.39 20.43 -19.01
C GLY A 46 -12.93 19.52 -17.90
N GLY A 47 -14.20 19.14 -17.97
CA GLY A 47 -14.81 18.20 -17.04
C GLY A 47 -14.20 16.79 -17.14
N SER A 48 -14.02 16.30 -18.35
CA SER A 48 -13.34 15.00 -18.59
C SER A 48 -11.90 15.00 -18.10
N LEU A 49 -11.13 16.04 -18.41
CA LEU A 49 -9.77 16.19 -17.95
C LEU A 49 -9.69 16.27 -16.43
N GLY A 50 -10.56 17.07 -15.79
CA GLY A 50 -10.62 17.20 -14.34
C GLY A 50 -10.93 15.86 -13.65
N ASN A 51 -11.90 15.09 -14.16
CA ASN A 51 -12.22 13.77 -13.64
C ASN A 51 -11.06 12.77 -13.80
N ASN A 52 -10.37 12.80 -14.94
CA ASN A 52 -9.21 11.95 -15.19
C ASN A 52 -8.05 12.29 -14.22
N LEU A 53 -7.75 13.59 -14.04
CA LEU A 53 -6.73 14.03 -13.10
C LEU A 53 -7.10 13.67 -11.64
N MET A 54 -8.36 13.81 -11.26
CA MET A 54 -8.83 13.40 -9.93
C MET A 54 -8.74 11.89 -9.72
N ALA A 55 -9.08 11.09 -10.73
CA ALA A 55 -8.92 9.64 -10.68
C ALA A 55 -7.45 9.25 -10.53
N ARG A 56 -6.55 9.86 -11.31
CA ARG A 56 -5.10 9.65 -11.18
C ARG A 56 -4.56 10.07 -9.81
N ALA A 57 -4.98 11.22 -9.30
CA ALA A 57 -4.57 11.68 -7.97
C ALA A 57 -4.99 10.70 -6.87
N LYS A 58 -6.22 10.16 -6.94
CA LYS A 58 -6.66 9.11 -6.01
C LYS A 58 -5.86 7.82 -6.16
N SER A 59 -5.56 7.41 -7.39
CA SER A 59 -4.71 6.23 -7.63
C SER A 59 -3.31 6.41 -7.05
N HIS A 60 -2.69 7.57 -7.24
CA HIS A 60 -1.38 7.87 -6.65
C HIS A 60 -1.42 7.92 -5.11
N TYR A 61 -2.50 8.44 -4.53
CA TYR A 61 -2.68 8.42 -3.07
C TYR A 61 -2.74 6.98 -2.52
N VAL A 62 -3.51 6.10 -3.17
CA VAL A 62 -3.58 4.69 -2.79
C VAL A 62 -2.23 4.00 -3.00
N ALA A 63 -1.55 4.30 -4.11
CA ALA A 63 -0.22 3.76 -4.38
C ALA A 63 0.82 4.15 -3.31
N ALA A 64 0.79 5.41 -2.86
CA ALA A 64 1.66 5.87 -1.76
C ALA A 64 1.37 5.10 -0.46
N ARG A 65 0.09 4.91 -0.13
CA ARG A 65 -0.29 4.12 1.04
C ARG A 65 0.16 2.66 0.93
N ASN A 66 0.00 2.05 -0.24
CA ASN A 66 0.49 0.68 -0.47
C ASN A 66 2.02 0.58 -0.31
N ALA A 67 2.75 1.63 -0.68
CA ALA A 67 4.19 1.70 -0.47
C ALA A 67 4.54 1.80 1.03
N GLU A 68 3.80 2.57 1.81
CA GLU A 68 3.96 2.67 3.27
C GLU A 68 3.66 1.32 3.96
N ASP A 69 2.60 0.63 3.53
CA ASP A 69 2.27 -0.72 4.01
C ASP A 69 3.39 -1.72 3.65
N GLY A 70 3.95 -1.60 2.45
CA GLY A 70 5.11 -2.39 2.01
C GLY A 70 6.35 -2.15 2.86
N ILE A 71 6.66 -0.90 3.16
CA ILE A 71 7.78 -0.53 4.05
C ILE A 71 7.56 -1.11 5.46
N SER A 72 6.35 -1.04 5.98
CA SER A 72 6.01 -1.60 7.29
C SER A 72 6.22 -3.11 7.33
N ALA A 73 5.80 -3.83 6.28
CA ALA A 73 6.05 -5.27 6.15
C ALA A 73 7.55 -5.60 6.10
N LEU A 74 8.34 -4.80 5.37
CA LEU A 74 9.79 -4.98 5.27
C LEU A 74 10.50 -4.73 6.60
N LEU A 75 10.12 -3.71 7.36
CA LEU A 75 10.67 -3.43 8.69
C LEU A 75 10.36 -4.57 9.66
N THR A 76 9.17 -5.15 9.58
CA THR A 76 8.82 -6.34 10.38
C THR A 76 9.68 -7.54 9.98
N ALA A 77 9.86 -7.77 8.69
CA ALA A 77 10.71 -8.86 8.19
C ALA A 77 12.19 -8.66 8.60
N GLU A 78 12.70 -7.43 8.56
CA GLU A 78 14.05 -7.08 9.02
C GLU A 78 14.23 -7.38 10.52
N ALA A 79 13.25 -7.03 11.36
CA ALA A 79 13.30 -7.31 12.79
C ALA A 79 13.36 -8.81 13.06
N VAL A 80 12.53 -9.59 12.38
CA VAL A 80 12.54 -11.07 12.47
C VAL A 80 13.87 -11.65 11.98
N ALA A 81 14.39 -11.15 10.87
CA ALA A 81 15.68 -11.61 10.33
C ALA A 81 16.84 -11.34 11.30
N ASN A 82 16.83 -10.23 12.01
CA ASN A 82 17.83 -9.91 13.02
C ASN A 82 17.75 -10.87 14.22
N GLU A 83 16.54 -11.26 14.64
CA GLU A 83 16.34 -12.23 15.72
C GLU A 83 16.84 -13.63 15.30
N VAL A 84 16.47 -14.07 14.11
CA VAL A 84 16.99 -15.33 13.52
C VAL A 84 18.52 -15.33 13.45
N ALA A 85 19.12 -14.21 13.02
CA ALA A 85 20.57 -14.08 12.98
C ALA A 85 21.22 -14.19 14.37
N ALA A 86 20.62 -13.60 15.40
CA ALA A 86 21.10 -13.69 16.77
C ALA A 86 21.06 -15.15 17.29
N LEU A 87 19.96 -15.86 17.03
CA LEU A 87 19.83 -17.27 17.39
C LEU A 87 20.82 -18.18 16.61
N ALA A 88 21.05 -17.88 15.34
CA ALA A 88 22.04 -18.57 14.53
C ALA A 88 23.47 -18.37 15.05
N TYR A 89 23.81 -17.15 15.51
CA TYR A 89 25.09 -16.91 16.18
C TYR A 89 25.20 -17.71 17.48
N ARG A 90 24.14 -17.77 18.26
CA ARG A 90 24.14 -18.57 19.51
C ARG A 90 24.30 -20.06 19.21
N LEU A 91 23.61 -20.57 18.20
CA LEU A 91 23.76 -21.96 17.78
C LEU A 91 25.20 -22.27 17.34
N ARG A 92 25.84 -21.34 16.62
CA ARG A 92 27.24 -21.47 16.24
C ARG A 92 28.18 -21.46 17.45
N GLU A 93 27.93 -20.64 18.47
CA GLU A 93 28.70 -20.64 19.70
C GLU A 93 28.60 -21.99 20.42
N LEU A 94 27.38 -22.55 20.52
CA LEU A 94 27.17 -23.88 21.10
C LEU A 94 27.91 -24.98 20.31
N GLY A 95 27.89 -24.91 18.98
CA GLY A 95 28.62 -25.83 18.13
C GLY A 95 30.13 -25.78 18.36
N ILE A 96 30.72 -24.58 18.46
CA ILE A 96 32.14 -24.41 18.77
C ILE A 96 32.45 -24.93 20.18
N GLN A 97 31.54 -24.77 21.13
CA GLN A 97 31.73 -25.27 22.49
C GLN A 97 31.66 -26.81 22.52
N ALA A 98 30.73 -27.40 21.77
CA ALA A 98 30.59 -28.85 21.66
C ALA A 98 31.78 -29.54 20.97
N ASP A 99 32.46 -28.83 20.04
CA ASP A 99 33.63 -29.33 19.33
C ASP A 99 34.87 -29.55 20.27
N ASN A 100 34.78 -29.06 21.51
CA ASN A 100 35.82 -29.23 22.51
C ASN A 100 35.64 -30.53 23.35
N ASP A 101 35.46 -31.64 22.67
CA ASP A 101 35.15 -32.97 23.20
C ASP A 101 36.13 -33.46 24.29
N ALA A 102 37.38 -33.01 24.27
CA ALA A 102 38.40 -33.40 25.22
C ALA A 102 38.16 -32.92 26.68
N LEU A 103 37.30 -31.94 26.88
CA LEU A 103 37.02 -31.29 28.17
C LEU A 103 35.59 -31.43 28.65
N LEU A 104 34.70 -31.94 27.79
CA LEU A 104 33.27 -32.08 28.06
C LEU A 104 32.95 -33.46 28.62
N SER A 105 32.11 -33.52 29.64
CA SER A 105 31.48 -34.75 30.08
C SER A 105 30.23 -35.04 29.25
N SER A 106 29.84 -36.32 29.19
CA SER A 106 28.59 -36.69 28.49
C SER A 106 27.33 -35.98 29.03
N THR A 107 27.38 -35.48 30.25
CA THR A 107 26.30 -34.68 30.87
C THR A 107 26.32 -33.24 30.33
N ASP A 108 27.51 -32.67 30.10
CA ASP A 108 27.66 -31.33 29.55
C ASP A 108 27.29 -31.30 28.08
N GLU A 109 27.70 -32.34 27.29
CA GLU A 109 27.25 -32.49 25.92
C GLU A 109 25.73 -32.60 25.79
N ALA A 110 25.09 -33.42 26.65
CA ALA A 110 23.62 -33.52 26.68
C ALA A 110 22.91 -32.19 27.08
N ALA A 111 23.58 -31.33 27.83
CA ALA A 111 23.04 -30.02 28.16
C ALA A 111 23.15 -29.04 26.96
N LEU A 112 24.25 -29.06 26.23
CA LEU A 112 24.46 -28.29 25.00
C LEU A 112 23.47 -28.70 23.91
N ASP A 113 23.28 -30.02 23.73
CA ASP A 113 22.29 -30.56 22.77
C ASP A 113 20.86 -30.09 23.09
N LYS A 114 20.49 -30.08 24.35
CA LYS A 114 19.18 -29.56 24.75
C LYS A 114 19.01 -28.06 24.47
N GLU A 115 20.06 -27.26 24.74
CA GLU A 115 20.03 -25.83 24.44
C GLU A 115 19.94 -25.62 22.91
N ALA A 116 20.70 -26.38 22.14
CA ALA A 116 20.65 -26.33 20.67
C ALA A 116 19.27 -26.72 20.12
N ALA A 117 18.67 -27.78 20.69
CA ALA A 117 17.32 -28.21 20.31
C ALA A 117 16.27 -27.11 20.61
N LEU A 118 16.32 -26.47 21.79
CA LEU A 118 15.41 -25.38 22.13
C LEU A 118 15.56 -24.17 21.21
N ILE A 119 16.78 -23.87 20.78
CA ILE A 119 17.01 -22.81 19.79
C ILE A 119 16.41 -23.22 18.43
N GLY A 120 16.55 -24.49 18.05
CA GLY A 120 15.92 -25.03 16.83
C GLY A 120 14.39 -24.89 16.86
N ASP A 121 13.75 -25.30 17.97
CA ASP A 121 12.31 -25.16 18.16
C ASP A 121 11.88 -23.67 18.10
N THR A 122 12.66 -22.79 18.74
CA THR A 122 12.39 -21.32 18.70
C THR A 122 12.50 -20.76 17.28
N LEU A 123 13.48 -21.22 16.48
CA LEU A 123 13.61 -20.81 15.08
C LEU A 123 12.42 -21.26 14.25
N GLU A 124 11.94 -22.50 14.46
CA GLU A 124 10.74 -23.00 13.79
C GLU A 124 9.49 -22.19 14.16
N ASP A 125 9.32 -21.87 15.45
CA ASP A 125 8.21 -21.03 15.91
C ASP A 125 8.27 -19.63 15.29
N ILE A 126 9.44 -18.98 15.24
CA ILE A 126 9.62 -17.68 14.60
C ILE A 126 9.26 -17.75 13.11
N GLU A 127 9.68 -18.82 12.42
CA GLU A 127 9.38 -19.01 10.99
C GLU A 127 7.87 -19.13 10.74
N LEU A 128 7.16 -19.82 11.62
CA LEU A 128 5.71 -20.03 11.52
C LEU A 128 4.89 -18.80 11.94
N GLU A 129 5.36 -18.05 12.94
CA GLU A 129 4.63 -16.93 13.52
C GLU A 129 4.98 -15.57 12.90
N ALA A 130 6.06 -15.46 12.13
CA ALA A 130 6.47 -14.24 11.45
C ALA A 130 5.47 -13.87 10.34
N LYS A 131 4.36 -13.23 10.72
CA LYS A 131 3.25 -12.83 9.85
C LYS A 131 3.07 -11.33 9.82
N PHE A 132 2.73 -10.82 8.65
CA PHE A 132 2.25 -9.45 8.46
C PHE A 132 0.88 -9.52 7.79
N ASN A 133 -0.17 -9.01 8.46
CA ASN A 133 -1.55 -9.08 7.96
C ASN A 133 -1.95 -10.52 7.54
N GLU A 134 -1.71 -11.49 8.41
CA GLU A 134 -1.96 -12.94 8.22
C GLU A 134 -1.07 -13.62 7.16
N GLU A 135 -0.27 -12.87 6.44
CA GLU A 135 0.65 -13.38 5.42
C GLU A 135 2.01 -13.69 6.03
N VAL A 136 2.47 -14.93 5.90
CA VAL A 136 3.77 -15.35 6.41
C VAL A 136 4.90 -14.67 5.65
N LEU A 137 5.83 -14.06 6.37
CA LEU A 137 6.93 -13.29 5.77
C LEU A 137 8.12 -14.17 5.36
N MET A 138 8.39 -15.25 6.08
CA MET A 138 9.63 -16.02 5.98
C MET A 138 9.51 -17.35 5.22
N LEU A 139 8.33 -18.01 5.23
CA LEU A 139 8.14 -19.34 4.63
C LEU A 139 7.81 -19.38 3.14
N THR A 140 7.51 -18.22 2.52
CA THR A 140 7.09 -18.22 1.12
C THR A 140 8.28 -18.12 0.17
N THR A 141 8.55 -19.18 -0.55
CA THR A 141 9.38 -19.14 -1.76
C THR A 141 8.62 -18.37 -2.84
N GLY A 142 8.81 -17.06 -2.92
CA GLY A 142 8.15 -16.25 -3.93
C GLY A 142 8.40 -14.76 -3.73
N ASN A 143 8.17 -14.01 -4.79
CA ASN A 143 8.28 -12.56 -4.75
C ASN A 143 7.00 -11.96 -4.16
N LYS A 144 7.11 -11.12 -3.16
CA LYS A 144 6.01 -10.26 -2.70
C LYS A 144 5.99 -9.01 -3.57
N THR A 145 4.87 -8.73 -4.22
CA THR A 145 4.69 -7.59 -5.11
C THR A 145 3.75 -6.56 -4.51
N PHE A 146 4.21 -5.33 -4.40
CA PHE A 146 3.41 -4.19 -3.93
C PHE A 146 3.09 -3.28 -5.11
N ALA A 147 1.80 -2.98 -5.32
CA ALA A 147 1.35 -2.08 -6.36
C ALA A 147 1.56 -0.62 -5.93
N VAL A 148 2.66 -0.01 -6.36
CA VAL A 148 3.04 1.38 -6.02
C VAL A 148 2.76 2.38 -7.13
N GLY A 149 2.14 1.95 -8.23
CA GLY A 149 1.81 2.81 -9.37
C GLY A 149 0.32 3.01 -9.57
N SER A 150 -0.03 3.94 -10.45
CA SER A 150 -1.41 4.24 -10.82
C SER A 150 -1.98 3.33 -11.90
N GLY A 151 -1.20 2.40 -12.44
CA GLY A 151 -1.60 1.45 -13.48
C GLY A 151 -2.33 0.22 -12.90
N ILE A 152 -3.36 -0.23 -13.58
CA ILE A 152 -4.13 -1.43 -13.21
C ILE A 152 -3.44 -2.71 -13.74
N ASP A 153 -2.44 -2.54 -14.59
CA ASP A 153 -1.76 -3.57 -15.36
C ASP A 153 -0.53 -4.20 -14.66
N GLY A 154 -0.27 -3.83 -13.40
CA GLY A 154 0.87 -4.33 -12.63
C GLY A 154 2.24 -3.80 -13.07
N THR A 155 2.30 -2.93 -14.07
CA THR A 155 3.56 -2.39 -14.60
C THR A 155 4.31 -1.48 -13.63
N ASN A 156 3.65 -1.03 -12.57
CA ASN A 156 4.20 -0.19 -11.51
C ASN A 156 4.22 -0.92 -10.15
N ALA A 157 4.51 -2.21 -10.17
CA ALA A 157 4.67 -3.01 -8.95
C ALA A 157 6.15 -3.08 -8.57
N VAL A 158 6.46 -2.90 -7.30
CA VAL A 158 7.76 -3.22 -6.73
C VAL A 158 7.72 -4.66 -6.24
N SER A 159 8.62 -5.48 -6.74
CA SER A 159 8.77 -6.87 -6.31
C SER A 159 9.86 -6.95 -5.26
N TYR A 160 9.52 -7.48 -4.10
CA TYR A 160 10.47 -7.85 -3.07
C TYR A 160 10.81 -9.33 -3.21
N THR A 161 12.09 -9.62 -3.44
CA THR A 161 12.60 -10.99 -3.40
C THR A 161 12.95 -11.32 -1.97
N HIS A 162 12.30 -12.35 -1.44
CA HIS A 162 12.55 -12.88 -0.11
C HIS A 162 14.02 -13.28 0.07
N LEU A 163 14.60 -12.95 1.22
CA LEU A 163 15.88 -13.48 1.68
C LEU A 163 15.66 -14.98 1.98
N THR A 164 15.98 -15.84 1.04
CA THR A 164 16.13 -17.25 1.36
C THR A 164 17.38 -17.39 2.21
N LEU A 165 17.24 -17.81 3.46
CA LEU A 165 18.36 -18.34 4.23
C LEU A 165 19.07 -19.39 3.35
N PRO A 166 20.39 -19.33 3.17
CA PRO A 166 21.10 -20.36 2.42
C PRO A 166 20.95 -21.68 3.17
N THR A 167 20.11 -22.55 2.65
CA THR A 167 19.91 -23.92 3.14
C THR A 167 21.05 -24.86 2.71
N THR A 168 22.22 -24.33 2.47
CA THR A 168 23.39 -25.22 2.25
C THR A 168 23.91 -25.61 3.61
N PRO A 169 23.77 -26.87 4.01
CA PRO A 169 24.51 -27.40 5.16
C PRO A 169 25.98 -27.22 4.84
N TYR A 170 26.70 -26.52 5.68
CA TYR A 170 28.15 -26.59 5.68
C TYR A 170 28.54 -28.04 6.04
N VAL A 171 29.04 -28.78 5.07
CA VAL A 171 29.69 -30.04 5.26
C VAL A 171 31.07 -29.80 5.87
#